data_aaf6db036cff1cb4054f05e14b74f7ee
#
_entry.id   aaf6db036cff1cb4054f05e14b74f7ee
#
_cell.length_a   1.000
_cell.length_b   1.000
_cell.length_c   1.000
_cell.angle_alpha   90.00
_cell.angle_beta   90.00
_cell.angle_gamma   90.00
#
_symmetry.space_group_name_H-M   'P 1'
#
loop_
_entity.id
_entity.type
_entity.pdbx_description
1 polymer ?
#
loop_
_entity_poly.entity_id
_entity_poly.type
_entity_poly.pdbx_seq_one_letter_code
_entity_poly.pdbx_strand_id
1 'polypeptide(L)'
;MRAYRIDSFGSVDGVVLGSRDDPRPGTREILLRVRATSLNYRDLMVLKGGGRGPTKLGVVPLSDGAGEVAAVGDGVSRFSVGDRVISCFHPRWFGGPVKANYLTDRLGANLDGMLAEYAVVSEEAAVAMPSHLSFEEAATLPCAAVTAWVALTGHRRVTAGDTVLTQGTGGVSIFALQFARLLGAEVIGTTSSAAKAERLKALGAAAVIDYIETPEWHEKVAELTGGRGVDRVGEIGGPDTLANSIKSLAVGGHISLIGSSLSRSGIVLDPLLLGGRGMSLGSISVGSRADFEAMNRAIALHRLRPVIDRVFPFDAAQDAYRHFESRAHFGKVVINHG
;
A
#
# COMPACT_ATOMS: atom_id res chain seq x y z
N MET A 1 -8.01 -26.19 -8.13
CA MET A 1 -7.48 -25.36 -7.02
C MET A 1 -8.58 -24.71 -6.22
N ARG A 2 -8.33 -24.42 -4.94
CA ARG A 2 -9.23 -23.59 -4.14
C ARG A 2 -8.96 -22.09 -4.41
N ALA A 3 -10.02 -21.31 -4.51
CA ALA A 3 -9.92 -19.86 -4.71
C ALA A 3 -11.14 -19.17 -4.10
N TYR A 4 -10.92 -17.99 -3.54
CA TYR A 4 -12.00 -17.08 -3.20
C TYR A 4 -12.44 -16.29 -4.43
N ARG A 5 -13.71 -15.91 -4.46
CA ARG A 5 -14.28 -15.04 -5.48
C ARG A 5 -15.27 -14.06 -4.88
N ILE A 6 -15.50 -12.94 -5.53
CA ILE A 6 -16.52 -11.97 -5.14
C ILE A 6 -17.81 -12.34 -5.86
N ASP A 7 -18.72 -13.01 -5.17
CA ASP A 7 -20.03 -13.43 -5.71
C ASP A 7 -21.08 -12.31 -5.62
N SER A 8 -20.95 -11.43 -4.63
CA SER A 8 -21.82 -10.27 -4.46
C SER A 8 -21.07 -9.11 -3.83
N PHE A 9 -21.49 -7.90 -4.15
CA PHE A 9 -20.94 -6.68 -3.56
C PHE A 9 -21.70 -6.28 -2.28
N GLY A 10 -21.06 -5.45 -1.45
CA GLY A 10 -21.64 -4.78 -0.28
C GLY A 10 -21.25 -5.38 1.05
N SER A 11 -20.94 -6.66 1.13
CA SER A 11 -20.61 -7.35 2.38
C SER A 11 -19.42 -8.30 2.22
N VAL A 12 -18.70 -8.54 3.32
CA VAL A 12 -17.64 -9.56 3.41
C VAL A 12 -18.18 -10.96 3.09
N ASP A 13 -19.45 -11.22 3.34
CA ASP A 13 -20.09 -12.52 3.04
C ASP A 13 -20.14 -12.82 1.54
N GLY A 14 -20.00 -11.79 0.69
CA GLY A 14 -19.84 -11.94 -0.75
C GLY A 14 -18.47 -12.48 -1.20
N VAL A 15 -17.48 -12.60 -0.30
CA VAL A 15 -16.18 -13.24 -0.57
C VAL A 15 -16.29 -14.72 -0.26
N VAL A 16 -16.49 -15.54 -1.28
CA VAL A 16 -16.87 -16.96 -1.14
C VAL A 16 -15.73 -17.86 -1.59
N LEU A 17 -15.36 -18.84 -0.76
CA LEU A 17 -14.42 -19.91 -1.12
C LEU A 17 -15.10 -20.92 -2.06
N GLY A 18 -14.41 -21.30 -3.12
CA GLY A 18 -14.88 -22.29 -4.08
C GLY A 18 -13.73 -23.03 -4.75
N SER A 19 -14.08 -23.90 -5.68
CA SER A 19 -13.11 -24.61 -6.53
C SER A 19 -13.09 -24.02 -7.93
N ARG A 20 -11.92 -24.02 -8.57
CA ARG A 20 -11.67 -23.67 -9.97
C ARG A 20 -10.69 -24.67 -10.58
N ASP A 21 -10.65 -24.71 -11.90
CA ASP A 21 -9.62 -25.45 -12.61
C ASP A 21 -8.24 -24.85 -12.30
N ASP A 22 -7.22 -25.69 -12.29
CA ASP A 22 -5.84 -25.24 -12.12
C ASP A 22 -5.42 -24.44 -13.36
N PRO A 23 -4.96 -23.18 -13.18
CA PRO A 23 -4.55 -22.36 -14.30
C PRO A 23 -3.22 -22.85 -14.88
N ARG A 24 -3.00 -22.59 -16.18
CA ARG A 24 -1.74 -22.89 -16.86
C ARG A 24 -1.13 -21.59 -17.41
N PRO A 25 0.17 -21.38 -17.24
CA PRO A 25 0.82 -20.21 -17.77
C PRO A 25 0.91 -20.27 -19.30
N GLY A 26 0.53 -19.18 -19.96
CA GLY A 26 0.74 -18.95 -21.39
C GLY A 26 2.14 -18.41 -21.68
N THR A 27 2.35 -17.96 -22.94
CA THR A 27 3.63 -17.36 -23.36
C THR A 27 3.98 -16.15 -22.49
N ARG A 28 5.23 -16.12 -21.96
CA ARG A 28 5.76 -15.08 -21.05
C ARG A 28 4.96 -14.91 -19.75
N GLU A 29 4.25 -15.96 -19.33
CA GLU A 29 3.56 -15.99 -18.05
C GLU A 29 4.20 -17.01 -17.10
N ILE A 30 4.07 -16.75 -15.82
CA ILE A 30 4.48 -17.64 -14.74
C ILE A 30 3.28 -18.07 -13.92
N LEU A 31 3.27 -19.32 -13.50
CA LEU A 31 2.32 -19.85 -12.53
C LEU A 31 2.91 -19.70 -11.14
N LEU A 32 2.27 -18.95 -10.29
CA LEU A 32 2.64 -18.79 -8.87
C LEU A 32 1.83 -19.77 -8.02
N ARG A 33 2.49 -20.54 -7.19
CA ARG A 33 1.90 -21.11 -5.99
C ARG A 33 1.90 -19.99 -4.95
N VAL A 34 0.72 -19.42 -4.68
CA VAL A 34 0.58 -18.31 -3.75
C VAL A 34 0.76 -18.83 -2.32
N ARG A 35 1.65 -18.22 -1.56
CA ARG A 35 1.99 -18.61 -0.18
C ARG A 35 1.40 -17.66 0.85
N ALA A 36 1.25 -16.39 0.48
CA ALA A 36 0.62 -15.38 1.32
C ALA A 36 0.03 -14.25 0.49
N THR A 37 -1.03 -13.65 1.01
CA THR A 37 -1.67 -12.44 0.48
C THR A 37 -1.87 -11.41 1.60
N SER A 38 -2.11 -10.15 1.25
CA SER A 38 -2.39 -9.13 2.24
C SER A 38 -3.49 -8.16 1.83
N LEU A 39 -4.23 -7.65 2.82
CA LEU A 39 -5.33 -6.72 2.63
C LEU A 39 -4.86 -5.27 2.54
N ASN A 40 -5.58 -4.50 1.75
CA ASN A 40 -5.46 -3.06 1.59
C ASN A 40 -6.84 -2.40 1.63
N TYR A 41 -6.90 -1.09 1.92
CA TYR A 41 -8.17 -0.37 1.96
C TYR A 41 -8.96 -0.44 0.63
N ARG A 42 -8.24 -0.50 -0.50
CA ARG A 42 -8.85 -0.68 -1.82
C ARG A 42 -9.68 -1.97 -1.93
N ASP A 43 -9.33 -3.01 -1.21
CA ASP A 43 -10.02 -4.30 -1.29
C ASP A 43 -11.41 -4.23 -0.65
N LEU A 44 -11.58 -3.43 0.41
CA LEU A 44 -12.91 -3.08 0.94
C LEU A 44 -13.71 -2.24 -0.05
N MET A 45 -13.07 -1.34 -0.80
CA MET A 45 -13.74 -0.54 -1.83
C MET A 45 -14.19 -1.39 -3.01
N VAL A 46 -13.35 -2.33 -3.45
CA VAL A 46 -13.69 -3.33 -4.48
C VAL A 46 -14.88 -4.16 -4.02
N LEU A 47 -14.87 -4.64 -2.79
CA LEU A 47 -15.97 -5.42 -2.22
C LEU A 47 -17.29 -4.62 -2.14
N LYS A 48 -17.23 -3.31 -2.00
CA LYS A 48 -18.40 -2.41 -2.05
C LYS A 48 -18.85 -2.07 -3.49
N GLY A 49 -18.27 -2.72 -4.51
CA GLY A 49 -18.55 -2.42 -5.93
C GLY A 49 -18.00 -1.08 -6.40
N GLY A 50 -17.08 -0.49 -5.60
CA GLY A 50 -16.47 0.82 -5.83
C GLY A 50 -15.00 0.74 -6.23
N GLY A 51 -14.37 1.93 -6.32
CA GLY A 51 -12.95 2.07 -6.66
C GLY A 51 -12.73 2.80 -7.99
N ARG A 52 -11.49 2.84 -8.44
CA ARG A 52 -11.12 3.49 -9.72
C ARG A 52 -11.44 2.56 -10.91
N GLY A 53 -12.67 2.50 -11.36
CA GLY A 53 -13.14 1.75 -12.53
C GLY A 53 -13.86 0.44 -12.16
N PRO A 54 -14.31 -0.34 -13.16
CA PRO A 54 -15.21 -1.46 -12.96
C PRO A 54 -14.57 -2.58 -12.16
N THR A 55 -15.36 -3.18 -11.27
CA THR A 55 -15.05 -4.43 -10.61
C THR A 55 -15.92 -5.53 -11.20
N LYS A 56 -15.33 -6.69 -11.48
CA LYS A 56 -16.01 -7.84 -12.07
C LYS A 56 -16.50 -8.76 -10.94
N LEU A 57 -17.76 -9.20 -11.00
CA LEU A 57 -18.22 -10.33 -10.17
C LEU A 57 -17.54 -11.63 -10.61
N GLY A 58 -17.35 -12.53 -9.67
CA GLY A 58 -16.63 -13.79 -9.87
C GLY A 58 -15.10 -13.64 -9.92
N VAL A 59 -14.56 -12.42 -9.76
CA VAL A 59 -13.12 -12.17 -9.72
C VAL A 59 -12.50 -12.75 -8.45
N VAL A 60 -11.29 -13.29 -8.54
CA VAL A 60 -10.46 -13.61 -7.38
C VAL A 60 -9.99 -12.29 -6.74
N PRO A 61 -10.27 -12.04 -5.46
CA PRO A 61 -9.89 -10.78 -4.83
C PRO A 61 -8.41 -10.69 -4.47
N LEU A 62 -8.01 -9.54 -3.92
CA LEU A 62 -6.68 -9.13 -3.46
C LEU A 62 -5.66 -8.94 -4.58
N SER A 63 -4.96 -7.78 -4.53
CA SER A 63 -3.88 -7.47 -5.48
C SER A 63 -2.53 -8.00 -5.00
N ASP A 64 -2.36 -8.10 -3.68
CA ASP A 64 -1.07 -8.31 -3.04
C ASP A 64 -0.85 -9.78 -2.74
N GLY A 65 0.19 -10.36 -3.34
CA GLY A 65 0.56 -11.76 -3.11
C GLY A 65 2.05 -12.00 -3.27
N ALA A 66 2.54 -12.97 -2.53
CA ALA A 66 3.88 -13.52 -2.64
C ALA A 66 3.82 -15.05 -2.72
N GLY A 67 4.71 -15.65 -3.49
CA GLY A 67 4.72 -17.09 -3.69
C GLY A 67 5.96 -17.60 -4.41
N GLU A 68 5.89 -18.86 -4.79
CA GLU A 68 6.93 -19.56 -5.53
C GLU A 68 6.47 -19.80 -6.97
N VAL A 69 7.36 -19.66 -7.93
CA VAL A 69 7.09 -20.03 -9.33
C VAL A 69 6.95 -21.54 -9.42
N ALA A 70 5.75 -22.02 -9.70
CA ALA A 70 5.43 -23.44 -9.83
C ALA A 70 5.61 -23.97 -11.26
N ALA A 71 5.40 -23.10 -12.26
CA ALA A 71 5.63 -23.41 -13.67
C ALA A 71 5.90 -22.12 -14.45
N VAL A 72 6.52 -22.25 -15.61
CA VAL A 72 6.82 -21.15 -16.54
C VAL A 72 6.27 -21.51 -17.92
N GLY A 73 5.70 -20.51 -18.61
CA GLY A 73 5.28 -20.64 -20.00
C GLY A 73 6.41 -20.37 -20.98
N ASP A 74 6.13 -20.54 -22.27
CA ASP A 74 7.11 -20.34 -23.33
C ASP A 74 7.66 -18.92 -23.34
N GLY A 75 8.97 -18.78 -23.55
CA GLY A 75 9.65 -17.50 -23.66
C GLY A 75 9.86 -16.74 -22.35
N VAL A 76 9.52 -17.32 -21.20
CA VAL A 76 9.87 -16.76 -19.89
C VAL A 76 11.38 -16.76 -19.71
N SER A 77 11.94 -15.65 -19.30
CA SER A 77 13.37 -15.45 -19.12
C SER A 77 13.76 -14.81 -17.78
N ARG A 78 12.80 -14.18 -17.08
CA ARG A 78 13.06 -13.46 -15.83
C ARG A 78 13.05 -14.33 -14.60
N PHE A 79 12.38 -15.46 -14.66
CA PHE A 79 12.21 -16.36 -13.53
C PHE A 79 12.30 -17.83 -13.93
N SER A 80 12.65 -18.66 -12.96
CA SER A 80 12.71 -20.11 -13.04
C SER A 80 11.77 -20.74 -12.00
N VAL A 81 11.40 -22.01 -12.20
CA VAL A 81 10.65 -22.77 -11.19
C VAL A 81 11.41 -22.81 -9.88
N GLY A 82 10.73 -22.52 -8.77
CA GLY A 82 11.28 -22.40 -7.42
C GLY A 82 11.66 -20.99 -7.02
N ASP A 83 11.70 -20.02 -7.94
CA ASP A 83 11.98 -18.64 -7.60
C ASP A 83 10.88 -18.05 -6.70
N ARG A 84 11.29 -17.26 -5.69
CA ARG A 84 10.40 -16.57 -4.77
C ARG A 84 10.09 -15.18 -5.30
N VAL A 85 8.82 -14.91 -5.55
CA VAL A 85 8.38 -13.69 -6.24
C VAL A 85 7.20 -13.03 -5.56
N ILE A 86 6.98 -11.76 -5.89
CA ILE A 86 5.91 -10.91 -5.40
C ILE A 86 5.20 -10.29 -6.59
N SER A 87 3.85 -10.25 -6.59
CA SER A 87 3.04 -9.64 -7.64
C SER A 87 3.21 -8.11 -7.66
N CYS A 88 3.14 -7.49 -8.84
CA CYS A 88 3.04 -6.04 -8.99
C CYS A 88 1.57 -5.60 -8.98
N PHE A 89 1.26 -4.53 -8.26
CA PHE A 89 -0.10 -4.00 -8.18
C PHE A 89 -0.65 -3.57 -9.56
N HIS A 90 0.16 -2.87 -10.36
CA HIS A 90 -0.13 -2.50 -11.74
C HIS A 90 0.65 -3.41 -12.69
N PRO A 91 0.01 -4.44 -13.26
CA PRO A 91 0.72 -5.48 -14.00
C PRO A 91 1.34 -5.02 -15.33
N ARG A 92 0.99 -3.81 -15.81
CA ARG A 92 1.51 -3.24 -17.07
C ARG A 92 2.38 -2.01 -16.89
N TRP A 93 2.59 -1.55 -15.68
CA TRP A 93 3.45 -0.38 -15.43
C TRP A 93 4.85 -0.79 -15.03
N PHE A 94 5.70 -0.98 -16.03
CA PHE A 94 7.07 -1.46 -15.80
C PHE A 94 8.04 -0.37 -15.33
N GLY A 95 7.80 0.90 -15.69
CA GLY A 95 8.63 2.04 -15.29
C GLY A 95 8.26 3.32 -16.05
N GLY A 96 8.94 4.41 -15.69
CA GLY A 96 8.73 5.74 -16.27
C GLY A 96 7.43 6.41 -15.80
N PRO A 97 7.07 7.57 -16.39
CA PRO A 97 5.89 8.33 -16.02
C PRO A 97 4.61 7.51 -16.18
N VAL A 98 3.67 7.69 -15.25
CA VAL A 98 2.37 7.02 -15.30
C VAL A 98 1.59 7.40 -16.57
N LYS A 99 0.97 6.40 -17.20
CA LYS A 99 0.07 6.58 -18.35
C LYS A 99 -1.30 5.99 -18.01
N ALA A 100 -2.36 6.54 -18.60
CA ALA A 100 -3.72 6.12 -18.31
C ALA A 100 -3.93 4.60 -18.52
N ASN A 101 -3.37 4.03 -19.57
CA ASN A 101 -3.47 2.60 -19.87
C ASN A 101 -2.76 1.68 -18.86
N TYR A 102 -1.81 2.20 -18.06
CA TYR A 102 -1.19 1.42 -16.98
C TYR A 102 -2.12 1.22 -15.78
N LEU A 103 -3.11 2.09 -15.61
CA LEU A 103 -4.04 2.11 -14.48
C LEU A 103 -5.34 1.34 -14.74
N THR A 104 -5.54 0.83 -15.96
CA THR A 104 -6.77 0.13 -16.34
C THR A 104 -6.85 -1.27 -15.74
N ASP A 105 -5.73 -1.98 -15.71
CA ASP A 105 -5.66 -3.36 -15.24
C ASP A 105 -5.23 -3.41 -13.77
N ARG A 106 -6.06 -4.06 -12.97
CA ARG A 106 -5.90 -4.13 -11.52
C ARG A 106 -6.23 -5.51 -11.02
N LEU A 107 -5.24 -6.17 -10.46
CA LEU A 107 -5.40 -7.45 -9.80
C LEU A 107 -6.42 -7.34 -8.66
N GLY A 108 -7.26 -8.34 -8.52
CA GLY A 108 -8.30 -8.37 -7.50
C GLY A 108 -9.45 -7.38 -7.74
N ALA A 109 -9.64 -6.88 -8.97
CA ALA A 109 -10.75 -6.01 -9.33
C ALA A 109 -11.35 -6.37 -10.71
N ASN A 110 -10.70 -5.99 -11.81
CA ASN A 110 -11.10 -6.39 -13.16
C ASN A 110 -10.27 -7.57 -13.69
N LEU A 111 -9.14 -7.87 -13.08
CA LEU A 111 -8.34 -9.08 -13.28
C LEU A 111 -8.37 -9.94 -12.02
N ASP A 112 -8.28 -11.26 -12.18
CA ASP A 112 -8.13 -12.16 -11.04
C ASP A 112 -6.91 -11.77 -10.20
N GLY A 113 -7.09 -11.79 -8.89
CA GLY A 113 -6.09 -11.45 -7.89
C GLY A 113 -5.39 -12.66 -7.30
N MET A 114 -4.95 -12.50 -6.06
CA MET A 114 -4.01 -13.43 -5.41
C MET A 114 -4.65 -14.33 -4.33
N LEU A 115 -5.94 -14.15 -3.99
CA LEU A 115 -6.58 -14.98 -2.94
C LEU A 115 -7.03 -16.34 -3.50
N ALA A 116 -6.06 -17.11 -3.99
CA ALA A 116 -6.19 -18.45 -4.57
C ALA A 116 -4.91 -19.25 -4.31
N GLU A 117 -4.98 -20.58 -4.38
CA GLU A 117 -3.80 -21.45 -4.25
C GLU A 117 -2.76 -21.21 -5.36
N TYR A 118 -3.24 -20.87 -6.56
CA TYR A 118 -2.40 -20.54 -7.71
C TYR A 118 -2.91 -19.29 -8.43
N ALA A 119 -1.98 -18.53 -9.01
CA ALA A 119 -2.26 -17.37 -9.85
C ALA A 119 -1.32 -17.34 -11.05
N VAL A 120 -1.83 -16.96 -12.21
CA VAL A 120 -1.01 -16.72 -13.41
C VAL A 120 -0.79 -15.22 -13.56
N VAL A 121 0.44 -14.80 -13.74
CA VAL A 121 0.81 -13.43 -14.03
C VAL A 121 1.88 -13.39 -15.14
N SER A 122 1.94 -12.28 -15.87
CA SER A 122 3.09 -12.03 -16.76
C SER A 122 4.38 -12.00 -15.93
N GLU A 123 5.47 -12.55 -16.47
CA GLU A 123 6.80 -12.43 -15.84
C GLU A 123 7.19 -10.97 -15.58
N GLU A 124 6.64 -10.02 -16.37
CA GLU A 124 6.85 -8.60 -16.21
C GLU A 124 6.03 -7.97 -15.05
N ALA A 125 5.01 -8.69 -14.58
CA ALA A 125 4.15 -8.26 -13.48
C ALA A 125 4.56 -8.85 -12.12
N ALA A 126 5.80 -9.31 -12.01
CA ALA A 126 6.38 -9.84 -10.79
C ALA A 126 7.78 -9.29 -10.54
N VAL A 127 8.20 -9.27 -9.28
CA VAL A 127 9.54 -8.91 -8.83
C VAL A 127 10.11 -10.00 -7.92
N ALA A 128 11.43 -10.14 -7.92
CA ALA A 128 12.12 -11.05 -7.01
C ALA A 128 11.90 -10.61 -5.55
N MET A 129 11.68 -11.57 -4.68
CA MET A 129 11.48 -11.34 -3.27
C MET A 129 12.82 -11.14 -2.55
N PRO A 130 12.97 -10.14 -1.65
CA PRO A 130 14.15 -10.04 -0.77
C PRO A 130 14.33 -11.31 0.05
N SER A 131 15.53 -11.89 0.02
CA SER A 131 15.80 -13.23 0.55
C SER A 131 15.55 -13.38 2.08
N HIS A 132 15.65 -12.27 2.84
CA HIS A 132 15.48 -12.28 4.28
C HIS A 132 14.01 -12.22 4.74
N LEU A 133 13.07 -11.94 3.82
CA LEU A 133 11.66 -11.85 4.15
C LEU A 133 10.98 -13.21 4.11
N SER A 134 9.96 -13.42 4.94
CA SER A 134 8.99 -14.50 4.79
C SER A 134 7.98 -14.15 3.68
N PHE A 135 7.17 -15.12 3.23
CA PHE A 135 6.10 -14.85 2.25
C PHE A 135 5.03 -13.90 2.79
N GLU A 136 4.71 -14.02 4.08
CA GLU A 136 3.78 -13.12 4.77
C GLU A 136 4.30 -11.68 4.76
N GLU A 137 5.58 -11.47 5.07
CA GLU A 137 6.21 -10.15 5.03
C GLU A 137 6.23 -9.61 3.59
N ALA A 138 6.62 -10.43 2.63
CA ALA A 138 6.71 -10.04 1.22
C ALA A 138 5.35 -9.70 0.60
N ALA A 139 4.29 -10.44 0.96
CA ALA A 139 2.93 -10.17 0.49
C ALA A 139 2.40 -8.79 0.94
N THR A 140 3.02 -8.13 1.92
CA THR A 140 2.60 -6.79 2.37
C THR A 140 3.08 -5.65 1.49
N LEU A 141 4.00 -5.91 0.55
CA LEU A 141 4.75 -4.90 -0.17
C LEU A 141 4.02 -4.27 -1.38
N PRO A 142 3.29 -5.02 -2.23
CA PRO A 142 2.86 -4.55 -3.56
C PRO A 142 2.10 -3.25 -3.57
N CYS A 143 1.13 -3.07 -2.70
CA CYS A 143 0.31 -1.86 -2.66
C CYS A 143 0.86 -0.85 -1.64
N ALA A 144 0.87 -1.21 -0.36
CA ALA A 144 1.12 -0.26 0.72
C ALA A 144 2.57 0.22 0.76
N ALA A 145 3.55 -0.68 0.65
CA ALA A 145 4.96 -0.32 0.72
C ALA A 145 5.40 0.46 -0.52
N VAL A 146 5.02 0.01 -1.73
CA VAL A 146 5.34 0.74 -2.97
C VAL A 146 4.71 2.13 -2.96
N THR A 147 3.47 2.27 -2.48
CA THR A 147 2.83 3.59 -2.31
C THR A 147 3.64 4.49 -1.38
N ALA A 148 4.04 3.99 -0.21
CA ALA A 148 4.84 4.74 0.76
C ALA A 148 6.22 5.12 0.18
N TRP A 149 6.85 4.20 -0.53
CA TRP A 149 8.13 4.46 -1.21
C TRP A 149 8.02 5.59 -2.22
N VAL A 150 7.04 5.52 -3.13
CA VAL A 150 6.81 6.56 -4.16
C VAL A 150 6.38 7.88 -3.51
N ALA A 151 5.61 7.84 -2.42
CA ALA A 151 5.26 9.04 -1.66
C ALA A 151 6.49 9.81 -1.14
N LEU A 152 7.56 9.11 -0.82
CA LEU A 152 8.79 9.71 -0.26
C LEU A 152 9.87 9.96 -1.31
N THR A 153 9.91 9.17 -2.40
CA THR A 153 11.01 9.23 -3.38
C THR A 153 10.61 9.82 -4.73
N GLY A 154 9.31 9.92 -5.02
CA GLY A 154 8.76 10.62 -6.18
C GLY A 154 8.77 12.14 -5.99
N HIS A 155 8.33 12.89 -7.00
CA HIS A 155 8.30 14.36 -7.02
C HIS A 155 9.52 15.01 -6.35
N ARG A 156 9.36 15.56 -5.15
CA ARG A 156 10.46 15.99 -4.31
C ARG A 156 10.88 14.82 -3.43
N ARG A 157 12.08 14.28 -3.65
CA ARG A 157 12.63 13.19 -2.85
C ARG A 157 12.86 13.66 -1.41
N VAL A 158 12.45 12.87 -0.43
CA VAL A 158 12.83 13.05 0.97
C VAL A 158 14.34 12.81 1.12
N THR A 159 14.98 13.69 1.85
CA THR A 159 16.44 13.67 2.13
C THR A 159 16.69 13.64 3.63
N ALA A 160 17.92 13.31 4.02
CA ALA A 160 18.32 13.32 5.43
C ALA A 160 18.12 14.72 6.03
N GLY A 161 17.52 14.77 7.22
CA GLY A 161 17.16 16.01 7.92
C GLY A 161 15.79 16.59 7.56
N ASP A 162 15.08 16.04 6.55
CA ASP A 162 13.67 16.40 6.32
C ASP A 162 12.78 15.89 7.45
N THR A 163 11.62 16.53 7.61
CA THR A 163 10.56 16.07 8.52
C THR A 163 9.36 15.58 7.73
N VAL A 164 8.88 14.38 8.06
CA VAL A 164 7.76 13.72 7.39
C VAL A 164 6.59 13.55 8.35
N LEU A 165 5.40 13.96 7.94
CA LEU A 165 4.16 13.72 8.67
C LEU A 165 3.45 12.50 8.07
N THR A 166 3.11 11.52 8.92
CA THR A 166 2.32 10.34 8.56
C THR A 166 1.00 10.32 9.33
N GLN A 167 -0.09 9.97 8.68
CA GLN A 167 -1.43 9.96 9.28
C GLN A 167 -1.88 8.53 9.58
N GLY A 168 -2.28 8.30 10.84
CA GLY A 168 -2.80 7.00 11.28
C GLY A 168 -1.74 5.89 11.29
N THR A 169 -2.20 4.65 11.44
CA THR A 169 -1.36 3.47 11.70
C THR A 169 -1.64 2.32 10.73
N GLY A 170 -2.19 2.62 9.56
CA GLY A 170 -2.39 1.64 8.49
C GLY A 170 -1.09 1.30 7.75
N GLY A 171 -1.17 0.35 6.83
CA GLY A 171 0.00 -0.17 6.11
C GLY A 171 0.86 0.91 5.47
N VAL A 172 0.27 1.83 4.71
CA VAL A 172 1.01 2.91 4.03
C VAL A 172 1.76 3.78 5.03
N SER A 173 1.09 4.19 6.12
CA SER A 173 1.67 5.10 7.13
C SER A 173 2.83 4.46 7.88
N ILE A 174 2.71 3.17 8.22
CA ILE A 174 3.78 2.43 8.90
C ILE A 174 4.98 2.24 7.96
N PHE A 175 4.76 1.89 6.69
CA PHE A 175 5.85 1.82 5.72
C PHE A 175 6.48 3.20 5.47
N ALA A 176 5.67 4.27 5.40
CA ALA A 176 6.19 5.63 5.23
C ALA A 176 7.08 6.03 6.42
N LEU A 177 6.69 5.69 7.66
CA LEU A 177 7.53 5.88 8.85
C LEU A 177 8.86 5.12 8.71
N GLN A 178 8.80 3.83 8.39
CA GLN A 178 9.99 2.99 8.26
C GLN A 178 10.93 3.50 7.15
N PHE A 179 10.40 3.86 5.98
CA PHE A 179 11.21 4.36 4.86
C PHE A 179 11.72 5.78 5.09
N ALA A 180 10.95 6.68 5.69
CA ALA A 180 11.41 8.02 6.02
C ALA A 180 12.63 7.96 6.96
N ARG A 181 12.58 7.13 7.99
CA ARG A 181 13.73 6.89 8.87
C ARG A 181 14.93 6.28 8.14
N LEU A 182 14.69 5.31 7.27
CA LEU A 182 15.74 4.72 6.42
C LEU A 182 16.41 5.78 5.55
N LEU A 183 15.66 6.79 5.10
CA LEU A 183 16.17 7.92 4.31
C LEU A 183 16.81 9.03 5.18
N GLY A 184 16.83 8.88 6.51
CA GLY A 184 17.43 9.86 7.45
C GLY A 184 16.51 11.01 7.81
N ALA A 185 15.20 10.90 7.58
CA ALA A 185 14.23 11.92 7.95
C ALA A 185 13.64 11.67 9.35
N GLU A 186 13.22 12.73 10.01
CA GLU A 186 12.39 12.67 11.22
C GLU A 186 10.93 12.41 10.85
N VAL A 187 10.20 11.69 11.72
CA VAL A 187 8.79 11.38 11.48
C VAL A 187 7.92 11.86 12.63
N ILE A 188 6.90 12.65 12.30
CA ILE A 188 5.78 12.96 13.17
C ILE A 188 4.62 12.06 12.74
N GLY A 189 4.11 11.23 13.65
CA GLY A 189 2.94 10.39 13.39
C GLY A 189 1.67 10.98 13.99
N THR A 190 0.50 10.67 13.40
CA THR A 190 -0.78 10.97 14.07
C THR A 190 -1.55 9.69 14.33
N THR A 191 -2.31 9.63 15.42
CA THR A 191 -3.18 8.50 15.77
C THR A 191 -4.32 8.96 16.66
N SER A 192 -5.32 8.11 16.89
CA SER A 192 -6.42 8.32 17.85
C SER A 192 -6.33 7.38 19.06
N SER A 193 -5.16 6.78 19.31
CA SER A 193 -5.02 5.74 20.34
C SER A 193 -3.67 5.83 21.01
N ALA A 194 -3.67 5.98 22.33
CA ALA A 194 -2.44 5.99 23.14
C ALA A 194 -1.61 4.72 22.94
N ALA A 195 -2.25 3.55 22.88
CA ALA A 195 -1.55 2.28 22.65
C ALA A 195 -0.86 2.25 21.27
N LYS A 196 -1.50 2.80 20.22
CA LYS A 196 -0.89 2.92 18.89
C LYS A 196 0.19 4.00 18.86
N ALA A 197 0.07 5.06 19.67
CA ALA A 197 1.10 6.10 19.80
C ALA A 197 2.41 5.51 20.34
N GLU A 198 2.37 4.69 21.38
CA GLU A 198 3.56 4.03 21.91
C GLU A 198 4.22 3.10 20.89
N ARG A 199 3.43 2.38 20.08
CA ARG A 199 3.97 1.57 18.98
C ARG A 199 4.63 2.41 17.89
N LEU A 200 4.08 3.57 17.52
CA LEU A 200 4.70 4.50 16.58
C LEU A 200 6.06 5.02 17.11
N LYS A 201 6.13 5.40 18.40
CA LYS A 201 7.38 5.81 19.05
C LYS A 201 8.40 4.66 19.05
N ALA A 202 7.98 3.44 19.39
CA ALA A 202 8.84 2.27 19.36
C ALA A 202 9.40 1.96 17.95
N LEU A 203 8.64 2.28 16.89
CA LEU A 203 9.11 2.23 15.50
C LEU A 203 9.99 3.42 15.13
N GLY A 204 10.13 4.40 16.04
CA GLY A 204 11.03 5.54 15.94
C GLY A 204 10.40 6.81 15.36
N ALA A 205 9.10 6.99 15.51
CA ALA A 205 8.53 8.33 15.36
C ALA A 205 9.14 9.28 16.40
N ALA A 206 9.62 10.44 15.96
CA ALA A 206 10.19 11.45 16.84
C ALA A 206 9.11 12.09 17.74
N ALA A 207 7.91 12.24 17.20
CA ALA A 207 6.73 12.69 17.94
C ALA A 207 5.46 12.02 17.43
N VAL A 208 4.45 11.94 18.28
CA VAL A 208 3.12 11.42 17.92
C VAL A 208 2.05 12.38 18.46
N ILE A 209 1.10 12.73 17.61
CA ILE A 209 -0.02 13.61 17.91
C ILE A 209 -1.29 12.79 17.98
N ASP A 210 -2.06 12.90 19.06
CA ASP A 210 -3.43 12.38 19.13
C ASP A 210 -4.37 13.41 18.49
N TYR A 211 -4.95 13.05 17.34
CA TYR A 211 -5.80 13.95 16.58
C TYR A 211 -7.23 14.05 17.14
N ILE A 212 -7.61 13.21 18.10
CA ILE A 212 -8.88 13.34 18.83
C ILE A 212 -8.73 14.43 19.90
N GLU A 213 -7.63 14.41 20.64
CA GLU A 213 -7.32 15.42 21.66
C GLU A 213 -6.91 16.76 21.04
N THR A 214 -6.30 16.71 19.86
CA THR A 214 -5.80 17.89 19.13
C THR A 214 -6.37 17.91 17.70
N PRO A 215 -7.66 18.31 17.51
CA PRO A 215 -8.27 18.35 16.17
C PRO A 215 -7.53 19.26 15.19
N GLU A 216 -7.04 20.43 15.67
CA GLU A 216 -6.19 21.34 14.89
C GLU A 216 -4.72 20.94 15.01
N TRP A 217 -4.42 19.67 14.70
CA TRP A 217 -3.10 19.08 14.89
C TRP A 217 -1.96 19.79 14.11
N HIS A 218 -2.27 20.62 13.12
CA HIS A 218 -1.30 21.45 12.43
C HIS A 218 -0.60 22.46 13.37
N GLU A 219 -1.28 22.94 14.43
CA GLU A 219 -0.70 23.82 15.43
C GLU A 219 0.38 23.06 16.25
N LYS A 220 0.09 21.79 16.58
CA LYS A 220 1.06 20.94 17.26
C LYS A 220 2.26 20.60 16.36
N VAL A 221 2.03 20.43 15.06
CA VAL A 221 3.13 20.29 14.09
C VAL A 221 4.00 21.55 14.06
N ALA A 222 3.39 22.73 14.04
CA ALA A 222 4.13 23.99 14.11
C ALA A 222 4.97 24.09 15.39
N GLU A 223 4.39 23.76 16.55
CA GLU A 223 5.12 23.72 17.83
C GLU A 223 6.33 22.79 17.76
N LEU A 224 6.12 21.52 17.33
CA LEU A 224 7.15 20.50 17.25
C LEU A 224 8.28 20.81 16.26
N THR A 225 8.00 21.64 15.26
CA THR A 225 8.97 22.05 14.22
C THR A 225 9.50 23.47 14.39
N GLY A 226 9.25 24.12 15.54
CA GLY A 226 9.65 25.50 15.79
C GLY A 226 9.07 26.51 14.78
N GLY A 227 7.87 26.26 14.29
CA GLY A 227 7.16 27.10 13.33
C GLY A 227 7.53 26.83 11.86
N ARG A 228 8.50 25.94 11.57
CA ARG A 228 8.95 25.66 10.21
C ARG A 228 7.92 24.87 9.39
N GLY A 229 7.26 23.92 10.01
CA GLY A 229 6.43 22.91 9.36
C GLY A 229 7.22 21.71 8.85
N VAL A 230 6.52 20.77 8.19
CA VAL A 230 7.07 19.51 7.67
C VAL A 230 7.34 19.57 6.17
N ASP A 231 8.38 18.86 5.71
CA ASP A 231 8.79 18.84 4.31
C ASP A 231 7.88 17.94 3.46
N ARG A 232 7.31 16.91 4.08
CA ARG A 232 6.46 15.93 3.41
C ARG A 232 5.27 15.53 4.26
N VAL A 233 4.10 15.44 3.64
CA VAL A 233 2.90 14.83 4.24
C VAL A 233 2.46 13.65 3.40
N GLY A 234 2.29 12.48 4.01
CA GLY A 234 1.56 11.35 3.46
C GLY A 234 0.07 11.48 3.79
N GLU A 235 -0.70 12.10 2.90
CA GLU A 235 -2.12 12.42 3.11
C GLU A 235 -2.99 11.25 2.71
N ILE A 236 -3.64 10.61 3.70
CA ILE A 236 -4.53 9.46 3.51
C ILE A 236 -5.97 9.70 3.97
N GLY A 237 -6.22 10.78 4.72
CA GLY A 237 -7.53 11.09 5.30
C GLY A 237 -8.49 11.78 4.33
N GLY A 238 -7.96 12.40 3.29
CA GLY A 238 -8.74 13.05 2.24
C GLY A 238 -9.31 14.40 2.66
N PRO A 239 -10.59 14.73 2.32
CA PRO A 239 -11.15 16.07 2.55
C PRO A 239 -11.09 16.55 4.00
N ASP A 240 -11.26 15.62 4.95
CA ASP A 240 -11.37 15.96 6.38
C ASP A 240 -10.02 16.37 7.00
N THR A 241 -8.90 15.97 6.39
CA THR A 241 -7.55 16.19 6.93
C THR A 241 -6.69 17.12 6.08
N LEU A 242 -7.06 17.34 4.81
CA LEU A 242 -6.23 18.04 3.85
C LEU A 242 -5.92 19.49 4.26
N ALA A 243 -6.87 20.20 4.87
CA ALA A 243 -6.63 21.57 5.33
C ALA A 243 -5.52 21.62 6.39
N ASN A 244 -5.56 20.72 7.37
CA ASN A 244 -4.52 20.60 8.39
C ASN A 244 -3.18 20.15 7.77
N SER A 245 -3.20 19.25 6.77
CA SER A 245 -2.01 18.84 6.04
C SER A 245 -1.34 20.00 5.33
N ILE A 246 -2.11 20.88 4.67
CA ILE A 246 -1.58 22.07 3.99
C ILE A 246 -0.99 23.06 4.98
N LYS A 247 -1.69 23.35 6.08
CA LYS A 247 -1.23 24.25 7.13
C LYS A 247 0.07 23.76 7.80
N SER A 248 0.27 22.45 7.86
CA SER A 248 1.44 21.81 8.46
C SER A 248 2.71 21.87 7.59
N LEU A 249 2.58 22.20 6.29
CA LEU A 249 3.74 22.18 5.38
C LEU A 249 4.73 23.31 5.66
N ALA A 250 6.00 23.00 5.52
CA ALA A 250 7.07 23.96 5.36
C ALA A 250 6.99 24.68 4.01
N VAL A 251 7.69 25.80 3.85
CA VAL A 251 7.92 26.43 2.54
C VAL A 251 8.59 25.44 1.60
N GLY A 252 8.05 25.27 0.40
CA GLY A 252 8.50 24.29 -0.58
C GLY A 252 8.14 22.84 -0.25
N GLY A 253 7.31 22.59 0.77
CA GLY A 253 6.87 21.26 1.17
C GLY A 253 5.97 20.59 0.13
N HIS A 254 5.74 19.29 0.28
CA HIS A 254 4.93 18.51 -0.66
C HIS A 254 3.94 17.59 0.05
N ILE A 255 2.72 17.52 -0.45
CA ILE A 255 1.69 16.56 -0.04
C ILE A 255 1.58 15.46 -1.06
N SER A 256 1.79 14.23 -0.63
CA SER A 256 1.49 13.03 -1.39
C SER A 256 0.06 12.58 -1.09
N LEU A 257 -0.88 12.84 -2.02
CA LEU A 257 -2.28 12.45 -1.89
C LEU A 257 -2.44 10.96 -2.19
N ILE A 258 -2.80 10.18 -1.18
CA ILE A 258 -2.90 8.73 -1.25
C ILE A 258 -4.36 8.32 -1.06
N GLY A 259 -4.93 7.59 -2.01
CA GLY A 259 -6.32 7.15 -1.91
C GLY A 259 -7.38 8.26 -2.01
N SER A 260 -7.00 9.49 -2.29
CA SER A 260 -7.88 10.67 -2.37
C SER A 260 -9.06 10.52 -3.35
N SER A 261 -8.91 9.65 -4.36
CA SER A 261 -10.00 9.33 -5.29
C SER A 261 -11.09 8.42 -4.70
N LEU A 262 -10.94 7.98 -3.47
CA LEU A 262 -11.91 7.13 -2.77
C LEU A 262 -12.98 7.96 -2.06
N SER A 263 -12.78 9.27 -1.92
CA SER A 263 -13.80 10.20 -1.44
C SER A 263 -14.64 10.73 -2.60
N ARG A 264 -15.96 10.72 -2.44
CA ARG A 264 -16.92 11.34 -3.36
C ARG A 264 -17.19 12.82 -3.04
N SER A 265 -16.79 13.28 -1.86
CA SER A 265 -16.87 14.70 -1.49
C SER A 265 -15.77 15.48 -2.21
N GLY A 266 -16.13 16.59 -2.82
CA GLY A 266 -15.17 17.51 -3.45
C GLY A 266 -14.19 18.06 -2.41
N ILE A 267 -12.94 18.23 -2.80
CA ILE A 267 -11.95 18.95 -2.00
C ILE A 267 -11.99 20.41 -2.42
N VAL A 268 -12.34 21.31 -1.51
CA VAL A 268 -12.21 22.75 -1.71
C VAL A 268 -10.83 23.16 -1.22
N LEU A 269 -9.99 23.64 -2.14
CA LEU A 269 -8.70 24.22 -1.81
C LEU A 269 -8.85 25.74 -1.78
N ASP A 270 -8.53 26.34 -0.64
CA ASP A 270 -8.36 27.80 -0.57
C ASP A 270 -7.03 28.18 -1.23
N PRO A 271 -7.03 28.95 -2.33
CA PRO A 271 -5.80 29.36 -3.00
C PRO A 271 -4.84 30.13 -2.08
N LEU A 272 -5.37 30.84 -1.07
CA LEU A 272 -4.54 31.58 -0.11
C LEU A 272 -3.70 30.66 0.77
N LEU A 273 -4.15 29.43 1.04
CA LEU A 273 -3.36 28.44 1.79
C LEU A 273 -2.15 27.96 1.00
N LEU A 274 -2.22 27.97 -0.33
CA LEU A 274 -1.15 27.56 -1.25
C LEU A 274 -0.25 28.73 -1.65
N GLY A 275 -0.74 29.97 -1.47
CA GLY A 275 -0.14 31.17 -2.03
C GLY A 275 1.30 31.44 -1.55
N GLY A 276 2.21 31.67 -2.51
CA GLY A 276 3.55 32.20 -2.24
C GLY A 276 4.55 31.29 -1.53
N ARG A 277 4.12 30.10 -1.06
CA ARG A 277 4.95 29.20 -0.24
C ARG A 277 5.68 28.12 -1.05
N GLY A 278 5.51 28.06 -2.38
CA GLY A 278 6.14 27.06 -3.25
C GLY A 278 5.76 25.61 -2.94
N MET A 279 4.62 25.42 -2.27
CA MET A 279 4.13 24.08 -1.90
C MET A 279 3.58 23.35 -3.12
N SER A 280 3.57 22.03 -3.06
CA SER A 280 3.02 21.18 -4.12
C SER A 280 2.17 20.03 -3.59
N LEU A 281 1.17 19.61 -4.38
CA LEU A 281 0.37 18.43 -4.12
C LEU A 281 0.47 17.49 -5.33
N GLY A 282 0.62 16.20 -5.06
CA GLY A 282 0.64 15.18 -6.11
C GLY A 282 -0.14 13.94 -5.71
N SER A 283 -1.00 13.45 -6.62
CA SER A 283 -1.71 12.18 -6.42
C SER A 283 -0.80 11.00 -6.72
N ILE A 284 -0.86 9.95 -5.90
CA ILE A 284 -0.09 8.73 -6.05
C ILE A 284 -1.03 7.57 -6.37
N SER A 285 -0.63 6.75 -7.33
CA SER A 285 -1.29 5.49 -7.68
C SER A 285 -0.29 4.34 -7.52
N VAL A 286 0.04 3.99 -6.29
CA VAL A 286 1.05 2.96 -5.97
C VAL A 286 2.41 3.32 -6.60
N GLY A 287 2.90 2.54 -7.56
CA GLY A 287 4.14 2.78 -8.31
C GLY A 287 4.34 1.73 -9.39
N SER A 288 5.38 1.91 -10.17
CA SER A 288 5.81 0.98 -11.22
C SER A 288 6.59 -0.21 -10.65
N ARG A 289 6.81 -1.23 -11.50
CA ARG A 289 7.74 -2.32 -11.17
C ARG A 289 9.16 -1.80 -10.86
N ALA A 290 9.65 -0.81 -11.62
CA ALA A 290 10.96 -0.22 -11.37
C ALA A 290 11.04 0.44 -9.98
N ASP A 291 9.97 1.09 -9.53
CA ASP A 291 9.88 1.64 -8.16
C ASP A 291 9.90 0.51 -7.12
N PHE A 292 9.18 -0.57 -7.38
CA PHE A 292 9.17 -1.75 -6.52
C PHE A 292 10.55 -2.40 -6.40
N GLU A 293 11.24 -2.60 -7.53
CA GLU A 293 12.60 -3.15 -7.55
C GLU A 293 13.59 -2.23 -6.81
N ALA A 294 13.46 -0.91 -6.96
CA ALA A 294 14.27 0.07 -6.21
C ALA A 294 14.01 -0.02 -4.71
N MET A 295 12.74 -0.09 -4.31
CA MET A 295 12.34 -0.30 -2.92
C MET A 295 12.89 -1.62 -2.36
N ASN A 296 12.78 -2.72 -3.11
CA ASN A 296 13.28 -4.03 -2.68
C ASN A 296 14.80 -4.04 -2.44
N ARG A 297 15.58 -3.29 -3.26
CA ARG A 297 17.02 -3.11 -2.99
C ARG A 297 17.28 -2.41 -1.65
N ALA A 298 16.51 -1.36 -1.34
CA ALA A 298 16.62 -0.66 -0.05
C ALA A 298 16.19 -1.57 1.12
N ILE A 299 15.08 -2.29 0.98
CA ILE A 299 14.60 -3.27 1.98
C ILE A 299 15.68 -4.34 2.23
N ALA A 300 16.28 -4.88 1.17
CA ALA A 300 17.32 -5.91 1.28
C ALA A 300 18.59 -5.37 1.95
N LEU A 301 19.06 -4.20 1.54
CA LEU A 301 20.26 -3.56 2.08
C LEU A 301 20.14 -3.30 3.59
N HIS A 302 19.01 -2.76 4.03
CA HIS A 302 18.76 -2.39 5.41
C HIS A 302 18.09 -3.50 6.23
N ARG A 303 17.82 -4.66 5.61
CA ARG A 303 17.12 -5.80 6.22
C ARG A 303 15.81 -5.38 6.91
N LEU A 304 15.12 -4.39 6.32
CA LEU A 304 13.85 -3.89 6.84
C LEU A 304 12.82 -5.00 6.84
N ARG A 305 12.06 -5.11 7.94
CA ARG A 305 10.92 -6.04 8.06
C ARG A 305 9.62 -5.28 8.15
N PRO A 306 8.61 -5.69 7.36
CA PRO A 306 7.25 -5.17 7.46
C PRO A 306 6.63 -5.40 8.83
N VAL A 307 5.76 -4.48 9.26
CA VAL A 307 4.97 -4.64 10.48
C VAL A 307 3.65 -5.31 10.12
N ILE A 308 3.48 -6.53 10.59
CA ILE A 308 2.25 -7.32 10.44
C ILE A 308 1.48 -7.28 11.76
N ASP A 309 0.20 -6.91 11.70
CA ASP A 309 -0.70 -6.91 12.85
C ASP A 309 -1.17 -8.32 13.18
N ARG A 310 -1.68 -9.03 12.17
CA ARG A 310 -2.21 -10.38 12.32
C ARG A 310 -2.10 -11.17 11.02
N VAL A 311 -1.84 -12.47 11.17
CA VAL A 311 -1.87 -13.46 10.10
C VAL A 311 -3.09 -14.36 10.31
N PHE A 312 -3.89 -14.53 9.28
CA PHE A 312 -5.05 -15.42 9.24
C PHE A 312 -4.76 -16.62 8.34
N PRO A 313 -5.27 -17.82 8.63
CA PRO A 313 -5.18 -18.93 7.70
C PRO A 313 -6.07 -18.69 6.46
N PHE A 314 -5.78 -19.38 5.35
CA PHE A 314 -6.51 -19.24 4.09
C PHE A 314 -8.02 -19.40 4.26
N ASP A 315 -8.45 -20.41 5.01
CA ASP A 315 -9.87 -20.71 5.21
C ASP A 315 -10.61 -19.66 6.07
N ALA A 316 -9.87 -18.75 6.74
CA ALA A 316 -10.42 -17.64 7.52
C ALA A 316 -10.28 -16.27 6.83
N ALA A 317 -10.23 -16.23 5.49
CA ALA A 317 -10.08 -14.99 4.75
C ALA A 317 -11.18 -13.95 5.05
N GLN A 318 -12.43 -14.39 5.25
CA GLN A 318 -13.52 -13.48 5.65
C GLN A 318 -13.25 -12.83 7.01
N ASP A 319 -12.66 -13.54 7.97
CA ASP A 319 -12.33 -12.98 9.28
C ASP A 319 -11.18 -11.97 9.17
N ALA A 320 -10.23 -12.19 8.25
CA ALA A 320 -9.22 -11.20 7.92
C ALA A 320 -9.83 -9.91 7.36
N TYR A 321 -10.83 -10.01 6.48
CA TYR A 321 -11.57 -8.86 5.96
C TYR A 321 -12.33 -8.12 7.08
N ARG A 322 -13.05 -8.84 7.97
CA ARG A 322 -13.78 -8.24 9.10
C ARG A 322 -12.81 -7.54 10.06
N HIS A 323 -11.68 -8.18 10.37
CA HIS A 323 -10.65 -7.57 11.20
C HIS A 323 -10.08 -6.31 10.54
N PHE A 324 -9.82 -6.33 9.24
CA PHE A 324 -9.32 -5.16 8.52
C PHE A 324 -10.36 -4.02 8.47
N GLU A 325 -11.65 -4.34 8.26
CA GLU A 325 -12.76 -3.37 8.24
C GLU A 325 -12.98 -2.70 9.60
N SER A 326 -12.70 -3.37 10.71
CA SER A 326 -12.80 -2.81 12.07
C SER A 326 -11.82 -1.66 12.34
N ARG A 327 -10.79 -1.48 11.49
CA ARG A 327 -9.70 -0.48 11.64
C ARG A 327 -8.88 -0.62 12.93
N ALA A 328 -9.01 -1.73 13.65
CA ALA A 328 -8.26 -1.99 14.87
C ALA A 328 -6.78 -2.28 14.62
N HIS A 329 -6.45 -2.75 13.42
CA HIS A 329 -5.09 -3.18 13.03
C HIS A 329 -4.05 -2.05 13.09
N PHE A 330 -2.78 -2.47 13.24
CA PHE A 330 -1.61 -1.62 13.18
C PHE A 330 -0.60 -2.22 12.16
N GLY A 331 -0.41 -1.57 11.02
CA GLY A 331 0.37 -2.10 9.91
C GLY A 331 -0.49 -2.94 8.96
N LYS A 332 -0.06 -4.17 8.65
CA LYS A 332 -0.69 -5.03 7.63
C LYS A 332 -1.41 -6.23 8.21
N VAL A 333 -2.50 -6.61 7.56
CA VAL A 333 -3.25 -7.86 7.80
C VAL A 333 -2.94 -8.82 6.67
N VAL A 334 -2.55 -10.03 6.99
CA VAL A 334 -2.04 -11.05 6.07
C VAL A 334 -2.89 -12.31 6.13
N ILE A 335 -3.01 -13.00 5.01
CA ILE A 335 -3.61 -14.32 4.90
C ILE A 335 -2.51 -15.28 4.42
N ASN A 336 -2.22 -16.32 5.20
CA ASN A 336 -1.27 -17.37 4.89
C ASN A 336 -2.00 -18.52 4.17
N HIS A 337 -1.41 -19.01 3.08
CA HIS A 337 -2.02 -20.06 2.24
C HIS A 337 -1.46 -21.47 2.55
N GLY A 338 -0.52 -21.59 3.45
CA GLY A 338 0.13 -22.87 3.79
C GLY A 338 1.38 -23.19 2.99
#